data_aaf83a9a2b98bf91cd0398d3fa57b3b1
#
_entry.id   aaf83a9a2b98bf91cd0398d3fa57b3b1
#
_cell.length_a   1.000
_cell.length_b   1.000
_cell.length_c   1.000
_cell.angle_alpha   90.00
_cell.angle_beta   90.00
_cell.angle_gamma   90.00
#
_symmetry.space_group_name_H-M   'P 1'
#
loop_
_entity.id
_entity.type
_entity.pdbx_description
1 polymer ?
#
loop_
_entity_poly.entity_id
_entity_poly.type
_entity_poly.pdbx_seq_one_letter_code
_entity_poly.pdbx_strand_id
1 'polypeptide(L)'
;MCIRDRSYTNAEGARFTWTCDDEVVCREASYVFRRDKAGIYYLSLRVENDYGAAEDELRVRVDALEAPCITLIEPVGGFTVAADAELTIAPTVENGQTARFRWTIDGETVGEAAEYLFRRHECGDYEVTFSAANDDGEDSVSFTVKVLSPEQMPFSWEFPQTVYNVALGRTIRLKGWNPVNAFDAEYIWEVDGTERQRGAQLEYRFEALEEGPHEVTVTMRNSYATRSQTLSVNVCAAEGTYYRPADAASRASTVRVFEYLPAPGLWVSGYMYGPLFTATTMAEACAYVQSRFDINYMISLGAWGGYVVAGFDHSVDNSGGGVDLAIRGNPYSYQSEPGVVWVAQDENGDGEPNDTWYELAGSEYDSAETIYDYSVTYYQPTRAQAAVVWRDNRGGGGTIDHNAYWNPSDSYYQPCLPEGECTFYGTRLLDRSYIDASGQTVVPPYDWGYADNAGKSDYDGQFCLFRLSNARTFDGRPADLKYIDFVKIQTGQMGKTALLGETSSEVHHIVDYHLIDRETE
;
A
#
# COMPACT_ATOMS: atom_id res chain seq x y z
N MET A 1 14.21 -21.34 -19.07
CA MET A 1 14.98 -20.78 -17.96
C MET A 1 16.41 -21.29 -18.06
N CYS A 2 17.41 -20.43 -18.14
CA CYS A 2 18.82 -20.83 -18.16
C CYS A 2 19.38 -20.53 -16.75
N ILE A 3 19.54 -21.57 -15.95
CA ILE A 3 20.12 -21.45 -14.59
C ILE A 3 21.64 -21.54 -14.74
N ARG A 4 22.37 -20.47 -14.31
CA ARG A 4 23.84 -20.38 -14.29
C ARG A 4 24.34 -20.24 -12.86
N ASP A 5 23.85 -21.05 -11.95
CA ASP A 5 24.18 -20.97 -10.52
C ASP A 5 25.22 -22.02 -10.08
N ARG A 6 25.69 -22.84 -10.98
CA ARG A 6 26.72 -23.86 -10.72
C ARG A 6 28.03 -23.53 -11.41
N SER A 7 29.10 -23.63 -10.66
CA SER A 7 30.48 -23.48 -11.15
C SER A 7 31.29 -24.70 -10.76
N TYR A 8 32.32 -25.00 -11.55
CA TYR A 8 33.23 -26.08 -11.28
C TYR A 8 34.68 -25.59 -11.36
N THR A 9 35.55 -26.21 -10.58
CA THR A 9 37.00 -25.95 -10.58
C THR A 9 37.76 -27.23 -10.87
N ASN A 10 39.03 -27.13 -11.30
CA ASN A 10 39.90 -28.27 -11.60
C ASN A 10 39.31 -29.27 -12.62
N ALA A 11 38.54 -28.78 -13.60
CA ALA A 11 37.84 -29.62 -14.57
C ALA A 11 38.60 -29.79 -15.88
N GLU A 12 39.93 -29.68 -15.87
CA GLU A 12 40.75 -29.90 -17.05
C GLU A 12 40.60 -31.38 -17.54
N GLY A 13 40.21 -31.58 -18.79
CA GLY A 13 39.93 -32.89 -19.35
C GLY A 13 38.67 -33.59 -18.80
N ALA A 14 37.81 -32.88 -18.08
CA ALA A 14 36.64 -33.48 -17.46
C ALA A 14 35.54 -33.87 -18.47
N ARG A 15 34.84 -34.94 -18.13
CA ARG A 15 33.58 -35.36 -18.75
C ARG A 15 32.42 -34.92 -17.92
N PHE A 16 31.39 -34.41 -18.56
CA PHE A 16 30.17 -33.94 -17.94
C PHE A 16 29.04 -34.94 -18.21
N THR A 17 28.20 -35.18 -17.22
CA THR A 17 27.00 -35.99 -17.36
C THR A 17 25.88 -35.35 -16.59
N TRP A 18 24.90 -34.85 -17.32
CA TRP A 18 23.64 -34.35 -16.74
C TRP A 18 22.61 -35.47 -16.74
N THR A 19 21.97 -35.67 -15.62
CA THR A 19 20.80 -36.56 -15.53
C THR A 19 19.57 -35.75 -15.12
N CYS A 20 18.40 -36.23 -15.48
CA CYS A 20 17.12 -35.74 -15.02
C CYS A 20 16.28 -36.94 -14.63
N ASP A 21 15.90 -37.03 -13.36
CA ASP A 21 15.19 -38.17 -12.78
C ASP A 21 15.90 -39.50 -13.13
N ASP A 22 17.22 -39.54 -12.93
CA ASP A 22 18.14 -40.66 -13.19
C ASP A 22 18.39 -41.00 -14.67
N GLU A 23 17.75 -40.29 -15.62
CA GLU A 23 18.02 -40.46 -17.04
C GLU A 23 19.07 -39.48 -17.56
N VAL A 24 20.07 -39.95 -18.31
CA VAL A 24 21.09 -39.06 -18.93
C VAL A 24 20.47 -38.18 -20.00
N VAL A 25 20.53 -36.86 -19.82
CA VAL A 25 19.91 -35.88 -20.72
C VAL A 25 20.94 -35.06 -21.52
N CYS A 26 22.18 -34.90 -21.01
CA CYS A 26 23.21 -34.14 -21.69
C CYS A 26 24.61 -34.55 -21.25
N ARG A 27 25.63 -34.37 -22.13
CA ARG A 27 27.05 -34.65 -21.84
C ARG A 27 27.96 -33.45 -22.08
N GLU A 28 27.38 -32.28 -22.31
CA GLU A 28 28.10 -31.03 -22.50
C GLU A 28 28.33 -30.32 -21.15
N ALA A 29 29.21 -29.36 -21.14
CA ALA A 29 29.49 -28.55 -19.93
C ALA A 29 28.30 -27.69 -19.46
N SER A 30 27.29 -27.50 -20.31
CA SER A 30 26.06 -26.79 -19.98
C SER A 30 24.84 -27.55 -20.55
N TYR A 31 23.73 -27.45 -19.84
CA TYR A 31 22.46 -28.05 -20.22
C TYR A 31 21.33 -27.02 -20.15
N VAL A 32 20.51 -26.96 -21.21
CA VAL A 32 19.28 -26.15 -21.21
C VAL A 32 18.10 -27.04 -20.85
N PHE A 33 17.62 -26.92 -19.63
CA PHE A 33 16.47 -27.68 -19.15
C PHE A 33 15.17 -27.19 -19.82
N ARG A 34 14.38 -28.13 -20.32
CA ARG A 34 13.05 -27.88 -20.90
C ARG A 34 12.14 -29.07 -20.65
N ARG A 35 10.93 -28.84 -20.19
CA ARG A 35 9.86 -29.83 -20.01
C ARG A 35 8.52 -29.24 -20.40
N ASP A 36 7.65 -30.10 -20.97
CA ASP A 36 6.31 -29.76 -21.42
C ASP A 36 5.24 -30.13 -20.39
N LYS A 37 5.62 -30.82 -19.31
CA LYS A 37 4.71 -31.21 -18.23
C LYS A 37 5.13 -30.55 -16.93
N ALA A 38 4.13 -30.07 -16.21
CA ALA A 38 4.32 -29.61 -14.83
C ALA A 38 4.75 -30.75 -13.92
N GLY A 39 5.60 -30.45 -12.96
CA GLY A 39 6.12 -31.42 -12.02
C GLY A 39 7.41 -30.95 -11.35
N ILE A 40 7.90 -31.79 -10.46
CA ILE A 40 9.19 -31.59 -9.82
C ILE A 40 10.17 -32.53 -10.51
N TYR A 41 11.28 -31.97 -10.97
CA TYR A 41 12.35 -32.68 -11.66
C TYR A 41 13.64 -32.55 -10.86
N TYR A 42 14.37 -33.64 -10.74
CA TYR A 42 15.69 -33.67 -10.10
C TYR A 42 16.76 -33.75 -11.18
N LEU A 43 17.56 -32.69 -11.25
CA LEU A 43 18.70 -32.62 -12.17
C LEU A 43 19.97 -32.88 -11.37
N SER A 44 20.83 -33.80 -11.81
CA SER A 44 22.17 -33.91 -11.29
C SER A 44 23.23 -33.65 -12.37
N LEU A 45 24.34 -33.04 -11.96
CA LEU A 45 25.54 -32.88 -12.76
C LEU A 45 26.67 -33.66 -12.12
N ARG A 46 27.17 -34.66 -12.83
CA ARG A 46 28.42 -35.37 -12.50
C ARG A 46 29.52 -34.85 -13.41
N VAL A 47 30.61 -34.40 -12.80
CA VAL A 47 31.85 -33.98 -13.47
C VAL A 47 32.96 -34.92 -13.04
N GLU A 48 33.64 -35.60 -13.98
CA GLU A 48 34.72 -36.53 -13.67
C GLU A 48 35.92 -36.36 -14.61
N ASN A 49 37.12 -36.54 -14.06
CA ASN A 49 38.37 -36.62 -14.78
C ASN A 49 39.27 -37.73 -14.22
N ASP A 50 40.50 -37.84 -14.65
CA ASP A 50 41.43 -38.89 -14.22
C ASP A 50 41.82 -38.84 -12.72
N TYR A 51 41.50 -37.72 -12.05
CA TYR A 51 41.82 -37.48 -10.64
C TYR A 51 40.65 -37.67 -9.69
N GLY A 52 39.41 -37.76 -10.21
CA GLY A 52 38.22 -37.93 -9.38
C GLY A 52 36.93 -37.50 -10.03
N ALA A 53 35.85 -37.57 -9.26
CA ALA A 53 34.52 -37.12 -9.68
C ALA A 53 33.85 -36.27 -8.57
N ALA A 54 33.04 -35.31 -8.98
CA ALA A 54 32.14 -34.56 -8.13
C ALA A 54 30.72 -34.58 -8.73
N GLU A 55 29.73 -34.52 -7.87
CA GLU A 55 28.32 -34.51 -8.29
C GLU A 55 27.56 -33.48 -7.46
N ASP A 56 26.60 -32.79 -8.10
CA ASP A 56 25.70 -31.82 -7.48
C ASP A 56 24.30 -31.99 -8.02
N GLU A 57 23.29 -31.78 -7.19
CA GLU A 57 21.88 -31.98 -7.52
C GLU A 57 21.10 -30.66 -7.42
N LEU A 58 20.17 -30.46 -8.35
CA LEU A 58 19.29 -29.32 -8.44
C LEU A 58 17.85 -29.79 -8.60
N ARG A 59 16.96 -29.31 -7.74
CA ARG A 59 15.52 -29.52 -7.86
C ARG A 59 14.91 -28.40 -8.70
N VAL A 60 14.23 -28.75 -9.79
CA VAL A 60 13.51 -27.81 -10.65
C VAL A 60 12.02 -28.09 -10.58
N ARG A 61 11.23 -27.09 -10.25
CA ARG A 61 9.78 -27.14 -10.33
C ARG A 61 9.34 -26.51 -11.66
N VAL A 62 8.52 -27.22 -12.41
CA VAL A 62 7.83 -26.73 -13.59
C VAL A 62 6.36 -26.64 -13.22
N ASP A 63 5.83 -25.43 -13.20
CA ASP A 63 4.41 -25.18 -12.95
C ASP A 63 3.60 -25.40 -14.22
N ALA A 64 2.34 -25.84 -14.08
CA ALA A 64 1.42 -25.91 -15.21
C ALA A 64 1.16 -24.48 -15.73
N LEU A 65 1.12 -24.32 -17.05
CA LEU A 65 0.48 -23.14 -17.64
C LEU A 65 -1.03 -23.35 -17.49
N GLU A 66 -1.69 -22.37 -16.91
CA GLU A 66 -3.15 -22.33 -16.85
C GLU A 66 -3.67 -21.41 -17.95
N ALA A 67 -4.97 -21.50 -18.23
CA ALA A 67 -5.63 -20.58 -19.15
C ALA A 67 -5.41 -19.13 -18.70
N PRO A 68 -5.26 -18.16 -19.62
CA PRO A 68 -5.18 -16.76 -19.26
C PRO A 68 -6.40 -16.33 -18.46
N CYS A 69 -6.21 -15.38 -17.59
CA CYS A 69 -7.29 -14.78 -16.85
C CYS A 69 -7.16 -13.27 -16.84
N ILE A 70 -8.18 -12.60 -17.33
CA ILE A 70 -8.23 -11.17 -17.53
C ILE A 70 -8.92 -10.51 -16.33
N THR A 71 -8.26 -9.51 -15.75
CA THR A 71 -8.87 -8.55 -14.83
C THR A 71 -8.84 -7.17 -15.47
N LEU A 72 -10.01 -6.63 -15.80
CA LEU A 72 -10.18 -5.26 -16.27
C LEU A 72 -10.78 -4.42 -15.15
N ILE A 73 -10.13 -3.32 -14.83
CA ILE A 73 -10.63 -2.35 -13.87
C ILE A 73 -11.35 -1.26 -14.64
N GLU A 74 -12.64 -1.16 -14.42
CA GLU A 74 -13.43 -0.06 -14.95
C GLU A 74 -13.42 1.11 -13.95
N PRO A 75 -13.13 2.34 -14.42
CA PRO A 75 -13.31 3.54 -13.60
C PRO A 75 -14.74 3.67 -13.10
N VAL A 76 -14.94 4.31 -11.96
CA VAL A 76 -16.28 4.66 -11.48
C VAL A 76 -17.03 5.45 -12.56
N GLY A 77 -18.18 4.93 -12.98
CA GLY A 77 -18.95 5.50 -14.11
C GLY A 77 -18.58 4.98 -15.50
N GLY A 78 -17.67 3.97 -15.57
CA GLY A 78 -17.23 3.35 -16.82
C GLY A 78 -16.14 4.13 -17.54
N PHE A 79 -15.61 3.56 -18.61
CA PHE A 79 -14.62 4.22 -19.44
C PHE A 79 -15.23 5.40 -20.20
N THR A 80 -14.69 6.58 -19.96
CA THR A 80 -15.14 7.81 -20.60
C THR A 80 -13.93 8.62 -21.06
N VAL A 81 -13.93 9.10 -22.30
CA VAL A 81 -12.85 9.88 -22.88
C VAL A 81 -13.41 11.03 -23.72
N ALA A 82 -12.72 12.16 -23.77
CA ALA A 82 -13.09 13.26 -24.66
C ALA A 82 -12.78 12.89 -26.13
N ALA A 83 -13.59 13.39 -27.05
CA ALA A 83 -13.32 13.26 -28.48
C ALA A 83 -11.89 13.75 -28.80
N ASP A 84 -11.17 13.02 -29.63
CA ASP A 84 -9.76 13.22 -29.99
C ASP A 84 -8.72 13.03 -28.87
N ALA A 85 -9.13 12.80 -27.63
CA ALA A 85 -8.22 12.46 -26.55
C ALA A 85 -7.84 10.96 -26.57
N GLU A 86 -6.73 10.65 -25.91
CA GLU A 86 -6.19 9.29 -25.81
C GLU A 86 -6.55 8.67 -24.46
N LEU A 87 -6.98 7.41 -24.49
CA LEU A 87 -7.26 6.59 -23.31
C LEU A 87 -6.47 5.30 -23.42
N THR A 88 -5.49 5.09 -22.54
CA THR A 88 -4.79 3.81 -22.44
C THR A 88 -5.62 2.82 -21.63
N ILE A 89 -5.91 1.66 -22.22
CA ILE A 89 -6.63 0.55 -21.59
C ILE A 89 -5.64 -0.60 -21.45
N ALA A 90 -5.33 -0.97 -20.20
CA ALA A 90 -4.32 -1.96 -19.86
C ALA A 90 -4.88 -2.98 -18.87
N PRO A 91 -5.56 -4.04 -19.33
CA PRO A 91 -6.00 -5.14 -18.48
C PRO A 91 -4.81 -5.87 -17.85
N THR A 92 -5.00 -6.41 -16.67
CA THR A 92 -4.04 -7.35 -16.07
C THR A 92 -4.40 -8.76 -16.53
N VAL A 93 -3.41 -9.53 -17.00
CA VAL A 93 -3.62 -10.90 -17.47
C VAL A 93 -2.73 -11.85 -16.67
N GLU A 94 -3.33 -12.62 -15.79
CA GLU A 94 -2.66 -13.75 -15.14
C GLU A 94 -2.45 -14.87 -16.17
N ASN A 95 -1.34 -15.62 -16.08
CA ASN A 95 -0.93 -16.65 -17.03
C ASN A 95 -0.77 -16.14 -18.48
N GLY A 96 -0.53 -14.83 -18.64
CA GLY A 96 -0.43 -14.15 -19.93
C GLY A 96 0.89 -14.29 -20.67
N GLN A 97 1.94 -14.96 -20.11
CA GLN A 97 3.31 -14.99 -20.63
C GLN A 97 3.41 -15.62 -22.04
N THR A 98 2.50 -16.52 -22.37
CA THR A 98 2.42 -17.19 -23.69
C THR A 98 1.13 -16.86 -24.42
N ALA A 99 0.31 -15.97 -23.88
CA ALA A 99 -0.99 -15.64 -24.45
C ALA A 99 -0.84 -14.76 -25.70
N ARG A 100 -1.72 -14.99 -26.65
CA ARG A 100 -1.98 -14.09 -27.79
C ARG A 100 -3.12 -13.18 -27.39
N PHE A 101 -2.94 -11.89 -27.58
CA PHE A 101 -3.92 -10.87 -27.28
C PHE A 101 -4.65 -10.40 -28.52
N ARG A 102 -5.90 -9.98 -28.36
CA ARG A 102 -6.66 -9.36 -29.44
C ARG A 102 -7.64 -8.33 -28.87
N TRP A 103 -7.63 -7.16 -29.49
CA TRP A 103 -8.59 -6.09 -29.26
C TRP A 103 -9.55 -5.98 -30.42
N THR A 104 -10.85 -5.87 -30.13
CA THR A 104 -11.84 -5.50 -31.13
C THR A 104 -12.64 -4.30 -30.66
N ILE A 105 -13.07 -3.46 -31.62
CA ILE A 105 -14.03 -2.37 -31.39
C ILE A 105 -15.17 -2.57 -32.37
N ASP A 106 -16.39 -2.62 -31.83
CA ASP A 106 -17.62 -2.90 -32.61
C ASP A 106 -17.45 -4.15 -33.51
N GLY A 107 -16.70 -5.15 -33.02
CA GLY A 107 -16.41 -6.41 -33.70
C GLY A 107 -15.24 -6.38 -34.69
N GLU A 108 -14.63 -5.24 -34.99
CA GLU A 108 -13.45 -5.13 -35.85
C GLU A 108 -12.15 -5.22 -35.05
N THR A 109 -11.19 -6.04 -35.48
CA THR A 109 -9.88 -6.17 -34.83
C THR A 109 -9.07 -4.90 -35.01
N VAL A 110 -8.60 -4.32 -33.90
CA VAL A 110 -7.86 -3.06 -33.85
C VAL A 110 -6.46 -3.16 -33.23
N GLY A 111 -6.12 -4.28 -32.57
CA GLY A 111 -4.81 -4.46 -31.95
C GLY A 111 -4.57 -5.86 -31.40
N GLU A 112 -3.28 -6.17 -31.09
CA GLU A 112 -2.81 -7.46 -30.56
C GLU A 112 -1.81 -7.29 -29.40
N ALA A 113 -1.65 -6.08 -28.87
CA ALA A 113 -0.78 -5.81 -27.73
C ALA A 113 -1.52 -6.06 -26.39
N ALA A 114 -0.77 -6.17 -25.30
CA ALA A 114 -1.34 -6.32 -23.95
C ALA A 114 -2.14 -5.08 -23.50
N GLU A 115 -1.83 -3.92 -24.05
CA GLU A 115 -2.53 -2.66 -23.81
C GLU A 115 -3.02 -2.06 -25.14
N TYR A 116 -4.03 -1.22 -25.08
CA TYR A 116 -4.58 -0.54 -26.24
C TYR A 116 -4.75 0.95 -25.98
N LEU A 117 -4.24 1.78 -26.91
CA LEU A 117 -4.43 3.21 -26.90
C LEU A 117 -5.70 3.54 -27.72
N PHE A 118 -6.79 3.72 -27.00
CA PHE A 118 -8.08 4.07 -27.59
C PHE A 118 -8.12 5.56 -27.94
N ARG A 119 -8.59 5.89 -29.15
CA ARG A 119 -8.86 7.26 -29.58
C ARG A 119 -9.94 7.26 -30.64
N ARG A 120 -10.93 8.16 -30.52
CA ARG A 120 -12.00 8.35 -31.50
C ARG A 120 -12.33 9.84 -31.62
N HIS A 121 -12.71 10.26 -32.83
CA HIS A 121 -13.14 11.63 -33.12
C HIS A 121 -14.65 11.80 -32.88
N GLU A 122 -15.44 10.80 -33.28
CA GLU A 122 -16.91 10.85 -33.17
C GLU A 122 -17.36 10.52 -31.76
N CYS A 123 -18.25 11.34 -31.20
CA CYS A 123 -18.89 11.06 -29.93
C CYS A 123 -19.86 9.87 -30.07
N GLY A 124 -19.90 9.00 -29.07
CA GLY A 124 -20.74 7.81 -29.08
C GLY A 124 -20.23 6.75 -28.10
N ASP A 125 -20.99 5.67 -28.04
CA ASP A 125 -20.63 4.49 -27.24
C ASP A 125 -20.00 3.45 -28.17
N TYR A 126 -18.81 2.96 -27.79
CA TYR A 126 -18.03 1.97 -28.52
C TYR A 126 -17.90 0.70 -27.72
N GLU A 127 -18.33 -0.43 -28.27
CA GLU A 127 -18.15 -1.73 -27.64
C GLU A 127 -16.72 -2.23 -27.89
N VAL A 128 -15.95 -2.39 -26.81
CA VAL A 128 -14.56 -2.85 -26.85
C VAL A 128 -14.48 -4.23 -26.22
N THR A 129 -13.83 -5.17 -26.93
CA THR A 129 -13.54 -6.49 -26.37
C THR A 129 -12.04 -6.74 -26.38
N PHE A 130 -11.50 -7.18 -25.25
CA PHE A 130 -10.16 -7.72 -25.12
C PHE A 130 -10.22 -9.21 -24.90
N SER A 131 -9.41 -9.98 -25.61
CA SER A 131 -9.28 -11.42 -25.44
C SER A 131 -7.82 -11.84 -25.33
N ALA A 132 -7.56 -12.84 -24.50
CA ALA A 132 -6.28 -13.49 -24.31
C ALA A 132 -6.45 -15.00 -24.48
N ALA A 133 -5.58 -15.64 -25.25
CA ALA A 133 -5.65 -17.08 -25.50
C ALA A 133 -4.25 -17.69 -25.49
N ASN A 134 -4.09 -18.83 -24.83
CA ASN A 134 -2.91 -19.71 -24.90
C ASN A 134 -3.33 -21.14 -25.24
N ASP A 135 -2.42 -22.10 -25.14
CA ASP A 135 -2.71 -23.50 -25.47
C ASP A 135 -3.61 -24.19 -24.45
N ASP A 136 -3.81 -23.61 -23.26
CA ASP A 136 -4.62 -24.16 -22.16
C ASP A 136 -6.04 -23.57 -22.11
N GLY A 137 -6.29 -22.48 -22.86
CA GLY A 137 -7.63 -21.88 -22.96
C GLY A 137 -7.63 -20.41 -23.38
N GLU A 138 -8.79 -19.81 -23.26
CA GLU A 138 -9.01 -18.40 -23.58
C GLU A 138 -9.90 -17.72 -22.53
N ASP A 139 -9.71 -16.42 -22.39
CA ASP A 139 -10.58 -15.53 -21.61
C ASP A 139 -10.84 -14.24 -22.38
N SER A 140 -11.98 -13.59 -22.12
CA SER A 140 -12.34 -12.34 -22.77
C SER A 140 -13.20 -11.46 -21.87
N VAL A 141 -13.03 -10.14 -22.02
CA VAL A 141 -13.84 -9.12 -21.34
C VAL A 141 -14.33 -8.13 -22.38
N SER A 142 -15.63 -7.78 -22.29
CA SER A 142 -16.26 -6.74 -23.11
C SER A 142 -16.76 -5.61 -22.23
N PHE A 143 -16.57 -4.38 -22.68
CA PHE A 143 -16.96 -3.17 -21.98
C PHE A 143 -17.25 -2.05 -22.98
N THR A 144 -17.87 -0.97 -22.50
CA THR A 144 -18.18 0.19 -23.33
C THR A 144 -17.23 1.34 -23.03
N VAL A 145 -16.68 1.98 -24.06
CA VAL A 145 -15.99 3.25 -23.95
C VAL A 145 -16.90 4.35 -24.50
N LYS A 146 -17.23 5.33 -23.65
CA LYS A 146 -18.03 6.51 -24.03
C LYS A 146 -17.09 7.63 -24.50
N VAL A 147 -17.27 8.06 -25.72
CA VAL A 147 -16.62 9.27 -26.26
C VAL A 147 -17.59 10.44 -26.15
N LEU A 148 -17.21 11.43 -25.38
CA LEU A 148 -18.03 12.61 -25.10
C LEU A 148 -17.35 13.87 -25.67
N SER A 149 -18.15 14.90 -25.94
CA SER A 149 -17.56 16.22 -26.17
C SER A 149 -16.92 16.75 -24.86
N PRO A 150 -15.90 17.61 -24.96
CA PRO A 150 -15.26 18.16 -23.76
C PRO A 150 -16.23 18.78 -22.75
N GLU A 151 -17.34 19.38 -23.23
CA GLU A 151 -18.38 20.00 -22.39
C GLU A 151 -19.20 18.97 -21.60
N GLN A 152 -19.23 17.73 -22.05
CA GLN A 152 -19.98 16.64 -21.43
C GLN A 152 -19.12 15.78 -20.50
N MET A 153 -17.80 16.02 -20.46
CA MET A 153 -16.88 15.21 -19.66
C MET A 153 -17.16 15.42 -18.17
N PRO A 154 -17.46 14.34 -17.42
CA PRO A 154 -17.58 14.44 -15.97
C PRO A 154 -16.21 14.73 -15.37
N PHE A 155 -16.18 15.57 -14.36
CA PHE A 155 -14.99 15.74 -13.56
C PHE A 155 -15.27 15.51 -12.08
N SER A 156 -14.28 15.06 -11.35
CA SER A 156 -14.39 14.76 -9.93
C SER A 156 -13.05 14.97 -9.23
N TRP A 157 -13.11 15.02 -7.91
CA TRP A 157 -12.00 14.92 -6.97
C TRP A 157 -12.53 14.28 -5.68
N GLU A 158 -11.61 13.94 -4.79
CA GLU A 158 -11.93 13.31 -3.52
C GLU A 158 -11.37 14.11 -2.36
N PHE A 159 -12.08 14.15 -1.26
CA PHE A 159 -11.56 14.53 0.04
C PHE A 159 -11.69 13.30 0.95
N PRO A 160 -10.59 12.78 1.55
CA PRO A 160 -10.64 11.64 2.47
C PRO A 160 -11.56 11.88 3.66
N GLN A 161 -11.71 13.13 4.06
CA GLN A 161 -12.67 13.58 5.08
C GLN A 161 -13.30 14.91 4.67
N THR A 162 -14.50 15.17 5.17
CA THR A 162 -15.25 16.40 4.89
C THR A 162 -15.46 17.26 6.14
N VAL A 163 -15.09 16.75 7.31
CA VAL A 163 -15.09 17.46 8.59
C VAL A 163 -13.67 17.43 9.16
N TYR A 164 -13.17 18.56 9.53
CA TYR A 164 -11.83 18.77 10.11
C TYR A 164 -11.95 19.45 11.45
N ASN A 165 -11.26 18.92 12.44
CA ASN A 165 -11.06 19.60 13.73
C ASN A 165 -9.62 20.11 13.78
N VAL A 166 -9.43 21.33 14.29
CA VAL A 166 -8.13 21.96 14.39
C VAL A 166 -8.07 22.87 15.60
N ALA A 167 -7.03 22.77 16.42
CA ALA A 167 -6.85 23.63 17.57
C ALA A 167 -6.59 25.08 17.15
N LEU A 168 -7.11 26.05 17.92
CA LEU A 168 -6.88 27.48 17.75
C LEU A 168 -5.38 27.80 17.65
N GLY A 169 -4.99 28.57 16.63
CA GLY A 169 -3.62 28.97 16.35
C GLY A 169 -2.85 27.95 15.49
N ARG A 170 -3.41 26.79 15.18
CA ARG A 170 -2.83 25.80 14.27
C ARG A 170 -3.20 26.12 12.82
N THR A 171 -2.54 25.42 11.92
CA THR A 171 -2.79 25.55 10.47
C THR A 171 -2.90 24.14 9.90
N ILE A 172 -3.94 23.91 9.07
CA ILE A 172 -4.14 22.66 8.35
C ILE A 172 -4.14 22.88 6.84
N ARG A 173 -3.91 21.79 6.11
CA ARG A 173 -4.04 21.75 4.67
C ARG A 173 -5.32 21.02 4.27
N LEU A 174 -6.22 21.72 3.63
CA LEU A 174 -7.38 21.14 2.97
C LEU A 174 -6.97 20.78 1.55
N LYS A 175 -6.83 19.48 1.26
CA LYS A 175 -6.34 19.00 -0.04
C LYS A 175 -7.34 18.05 -0.67
N GLY A 176 -7.75 18.35 -1.89
CA GLY A 176 -8.46 17.42 -2.74
C GLY A 176 -7.48 16.50 -3.48
N TRP A 177 -7.91 15.26 -3.70
CA TRP A 177 -7.12 14.18 -4.26
C TRP A 177 -7.72 13.71 -5.58
N ASN A 178 -6.87 13.08 -6.39
CA ASN A 178 -7.25 12.34 -7.60
C ASN A 178 -8.20 13.13 -8.53
N PRO A 179 -7.85 14.38 -8.92
CA PRO A 179 -8.72 15.15 -9.83
C PRO A 179 -8.78 14.45 -11.19
N VAL A 180 -10.00 14.19 -11.67
CA VAL A 180 -10.28 13.56 -12.96
C VAL A 180 -10.90 14.58 -13.90
N ASN A 181 -10.42 14.64 -15.14
CA ASN A 181 -10.90 15.57 -16.20
C ASN A 181 -10.85 17.05 -15.81
N ALA A 182 -9.94 17.42 -14.94
CA ALA A 182 -9.74 18.79 -14.45
C ALA A 182 -8.89 19.65 -15.42
N PHE A 183 -9.19 19.60 -16.72
CA PHE A 183 -8.45 20.33 -17.75
C PHE A 183 -8.59 21.83 -17.56
N ASP A 184 -7.46 22.56 -17.51
CA ASP A 184 -7.41 24.02 -17.32
C ASP A 184 -8.26 24.51 -16.14
N ALA A 185 -8.34 23.70 -15.08
CA ALA A 185 -9.15 24.00 -13.93
C ALA A 185 -8.58 25.15 -13.10
N GLU A 186 -9.45 26.09 -12.76
CA GLU A 186 -9.24 27.09 -11.71
C GLU A 186 -10.01 26.66 -10.47
N TYR A 187 -9.36 26.65 -9.31
CA TYR A 187 -9.98 26.36 -8.02
C TYR A 187 -10.13 27.64 -7.23
N ILE A 188 -11.35 27.89 -6.74
CA ILE A 188 -11.71 29.04 -5.92
C ILE A 188 -12.06 28.51 -4.54
N TRP A 189 -11.34 28.98 -3.52
CA TRP A 189 -11.56 28.63 -2.14
C TRP A 189 -12.21 29.80 -1.39
N GLU A 190 -13.33 29.53 -0.77
CA GLU A 190 -14.09 30.47 0.05
C GLU A 190 -14.18 29.95 1.48
N VAL A 191 -13.99 30.85 2.45
CA VAL A 191 -14.23 30.59 3.86
C VAL A 191 -15.38 31.50 4.30
N ASP A 192 -16.45 30.90 4.82
CA ASP A 192 -17.67 31.59 5.25
C ASP A 192 -18.21 32.55 4.18
N GLY A 193 -18.22 32.06 2.92
CA GLY A 193 -18.67 32.81 1.76
C GLY A 193 -17.73 33.92 1.28
N THR A 194 -16.52 34.01 1.84
CA THR A 194 -15.52 35.02 1.41
C THR A 194 -14.38 34.32 0.68
N GLU A 195 -14.13 34.75 -0.58
CA GLU A 195 -12.99 34.21 -1.35
C GLU A 195 -11.66 34.49 -0.65
N ARG A 196 -10.88 33.45 -0.46
CA ARG A 196 -9.56 33.47 0.19
C ARG A 196 -8.42 33.15 -0.76
N GLN A 197 -8.65 32.24 -1.71
CA GLN A 197 -7.64 31.81 -2.66
C GLN A 197 -8.26 31.48 -4.00
N ARG A 198 -7.50 31.73 -5.08
CA ARG A 198 -7.85 31.36 -6.44
C ARG A 198 -6.58 30.93 -7.19
N GLY A 199 -6.64 29.81 -7.91
CA GLY A 199 -5.49 29.30 -8.68
C GLY A 199 -5.68 27.91 -9.21
N ALA A 200 -4.57 27.30 -9.68
CA ALA A 200 -4.56 25.98 -10.31
C ALA A 200 -4.42 24.82 -9.32
N GLN A 201 -4.32 25.09 -8.01
CA GLN A 201 -4.07 24.06 -7.01
C GLN A 201 -5.33 23.69 -6.24
N LEU A 202 -5.64 22.41 -6.17
CA LEU A 202 -6.74 21.84 -5.40
C LEU A 202 -6.32 21.63 -3.93
N GLU A 203 -5.72 22.67 -3.35
CA GLU A 203 -5.38 22.71 -1.93
C GLU A 203 -5.49 24.12 -1.37
N TYR A 204 -5.84 24.18 -0.10
CA TYR A 204 -5.96 25.44 0.65
C TYR A 204 -5.34 25.30 2.03
N ARG A 205 -4.57 26.32 2.43
CA ARG A 205 -4.01 26.47 3.76
C ARG A 205 -5.00 27.22 4.64
N PHE A 206 -5.65 26.50 5.55
CA PHE A 206 -6.57 27.08 6.51
C PHE A 206 -5.83 27.42 7.80
N GLU A 207 -5.91 28.67 8.24
CA GLU A 207 -5.35 29.14 9.52
C GLU A 207 -6.48 29.28 10.55
N ALA A 208 -6.40 28.55 11.65
CA ALA A 208 -7.40 28.52 12.73
C ALA A 208 -7.23 29.74 13.66
N LEU A 209 -7.83 30.86 13.29
CA LEU A 209 -7.65 32.13 13.99
C LEU A 209 -8.82 32.52 14.91
N GLU A 210 -9.98 31.90 14.74
CA GLU A 210 -11.21 32.17 15.49
C GLU A 210 -11.90 30.85 15.81
N GLU A 211 -12.27 30.64 17.08
CA GLU A 211 -12.97 29.42 17.51
C GLU A 211 -14.39 29.34 16.93
N GLY A 212 -14.77 28.12 16.58
CA GLY A 212 -16.10 27.81 16.09
C GLY A 212 -16.11 27.07 14.74
N PRO A 213 -17.29 26.77 14.22
CA PRO A 213 -17.45 26.10 12.94
C PRO A 213 -17.25 27.09 11.79
N HIS A 214 -16.49 26.68 10.80
CA HIS A 214 -16.28 27.40 9.54
C HIS A 214 -16.70 26.51 8.37
N GLU A 215 -17.34 27.13 7.39
CA GLU A 215 -17.66 26.49 6.11
C GLU A 215 -16.58 26.85 5.09
N VAL A 216 -15.91 25.84 4.52
CA VAL A 216 -14.91 26.02 3.48
C VAL A 216 -15.41 25.40 2.19
N THR A 217 -15.69 26.23 1.19
CA THR A 217 -16.14 25.77 -0.12
C THR A 217 -15.03 25.88 -1.14
N VAL A 218 -14.76 24.77 -1.83
CA VAL A 218 -13.94 24.77 -3.04
C VAL A 218 -14.83 24.67 -4.26
N THR A 219 -14.66 25.62 -5.20
CA THR A 219 -15.31 25.61 -6.50
C THR A 219 -14.26 25.41 -7.58
N MET A 220 -14.35 24.31 -8.30
CA MET A 220 -13.60 24.11 -9.53
C MET A 220 -14.37 24.71 -10.70
N ARG A 221 -13.66 25.42 -11.55
CA ARG A 221 -14.20 26.03 -12.78
C ARG A 221 -13.21 25.82 -13.92
N ASN A 222 -13.71 25.39 -15.06
CA ASN A 222 -13.00 25.42 -16.34
C ASN A 222 -13.93 25.93 -17.45
N SER A 223 -13.51 25.85 -18.72
CA SER A 223 -14.31 26.28 -19.86
C SER A 223 -15.59 25.47 -20.07
N TYR A 224 -15.71 24.27 -19.46
CA TYR A 224 -16.76 23.30 -19.72
C TYR A 224 -17.72 23.10 -18.56
N ALA A 225 -17.24 23.26 -17.31
CA ALA A 225 -18.02 22.90 -16.13
C ALA A 225 -17.66 23.74 -14.91
N THR A 226 -18.57 23.78 -13.96
CA THR A 226 -18.36 24.32 -12.61
C THR A 226 -18.90 23.31 -11.61
N ARG A 227 -18.11 22.97 -10.59
CA ARG A 227 -18.51 22.08 -9.49
C ARG A 227 -17.97 22.63 -8.18
N SER A 228 -18.80 22.58 -7.15
CA SER A 228 -18.43 22.98 -5.79
C SER A 228 -18.57 21.83 -4.81
N GLN A 229 -17.73 21.83 -3.79
CA GLN A 229 -17.82 20.96 -2.63
C GLN A 229 -17.54 21.77 -1.37
N THR A 230 -18.33 21.54 -0.34
CA THR A 230 -18.18 22.18 0.96
C THR A 230 -17.59 21.23 1.98
N LEU A 231 -16.65 21.75 2.77
CA LEU A 231 -15.99 21.11 3.90
C LEU A 231 -16.36 21.89 5.16
N SER A 232 -16.46 21.20 6.28
CA SER A 232 -16.62 21.80 7.60
C SER A 232 -15.28 21.82 8.32
N VAL A 233 -14.87 22.97 8.84
CA VAL A 233 -13.69 23.10 9.68
C VAL A 233 -14.14 23.64 11.05
N ASN A 234 -13.98 22.83 12.09
CA ASN A 234 -14.24 23.24 13.46
C ASN A 234 -12.93 23.72 14.09
N VAL A 235 -12.81 25.02 14.34
CA VAL A 235 -11.69 25.54 15.14
C VAL A 235 -11.99 25.31 16.60
N CYS A 236 -11.27 24.40 17.19
CA CYS A 236 -11.40 23.97 18.57
C CYS A 236 -10.65 24.90 19.52
N ALA A 237 -10.81 24.71 20.81
CA ALA A 237 -10.04 25.45 21.82
C ALA A 237 -8.52 25.27 21.63
N ALA A 238 -7.73 26.18 22.21
CA ALA A 238 -6.28 26.12 22.13
C ALA A 238 -5.71 24.83 22.72
N GLU A 239 -4.57 24.39 22.20
CA GLU A 239 -3.83 23.21 22.67
C GLU A 239 -3.70 23.19 24.21
N GLY A 240 -3.95 22.02 24.79
CA GLY A 240 -3.88 21.79 26.25
C GLY A 240 -5.22 21.91 26.98
N THR A 241 -6.28 22.36 26.30
CA THR A 241 -7.62 22.46 26.91
C THR A 241 -8.15 21.08 27.31
N TYR A 242 -7.91 20.06 26.49
CA TYR A 242 -8.37 18.68 26.71
C TYR A 242 -7.25 17.73 27.13
N TYR A 243 -6.11 18.27 27.59
CA TYR A 243 -5.00 17.47 28.11
C TYR A 243 -5.44 16.60 29.30
N ARG A 244 -5.13 15.32 29.23
CA ARG A 244 -5.45 14.30 30.23
C ARG A 244 -4.16 13.79 30.88
N PRO A 245 -3.75 14.29 32.08
CA PRO A 245 -2.53 13.85 32.72
C PRO A 245 -2.58 12.36 33.08
N ALA A 246 -1.48 11.66 32.93
CA ALA A 246 -1.34 10.29 33.43
C ALA A 246 -1.42 10.24 34.93
N ASP A 247 -2.05 9.20 35.49
CA ASP A 247 -2.15 8.95 36.91
C ASP A 247 -1.73 7.50 37.29
N ALA A 248 -1.95 7.09 38.53
CA ALA A 248 -1.57 5.76 38.99
C ALA A 248 -2.38 4.61 38.32
N ALA A 249 -3.54 4.92 37.76
CA ALA A 249 -4.39 3.95 37.10
C ALA A 249 -4.18 3.92 35.57
N SER A 250 -3.46 4.90 35.01
CA SER A 250 -3.16 4.97 33.59
C SER A 250 -2.34 3.78 33.14
N ARG A 251 -2.74 3.20 32.00
CA ARG A 251 -2.05 2.08 31.36
C ARG A 251 -0.93 2.61 30.48
N ALA A 252 0.21 1.91 30.45
CA ALA A 252 1.27 2.26 29.53
C ALA A 252 0.86 2.02 28.07
N SER A 253 0.14 0.92 27.80
CA SER A 253 -0.33 0.57 26.45
C SER A 253 -1.61 1.31 26.06
N THR A 254 -1.83 1.43 24.74
CA THR A 254 -3.10 1.91 24.19
C THR A 254 -4.27 1.07 24.71
N VAL A 255 -5.39 1.72 24.96
CA VAL A 255 -6.57 1.09 25.57
C VAL A 255 -7.71 0.86 24.59
N ARG A 256 -7.68 1.51 23.43
CA ARG A 256 -8.74 1.41 22.43
C ARG A 256 -8.16 1.47 21.01
N VAL A 257 -8.62 0.57 20.16
CA VAL A 257 -8.43 0.61 18.71
C VAL A 257 -9.66 1.30 18.10
N PHE A 258 -9.43 2.34 17.32
CA PHE A 258 -10.47 3.17 16.69
C PHE A 258 -10.70 2.79 15.24
N GLU A 259 -9.61 2.50 14.51
CA GLU A 259 -9.66 2.11 13.12
C GLU A 259 -8.65 1.00 12.84
N TYR A 260 -9.02 0.06 12.02
CA TYR A 260 -8.13 -0.90 11.41
C TYR A 260 -8.58 -1.13 9.98
N LEU A 261 -7.86 -0.53 9.06
CA LEU A 261 -8.07 -0.66 7.62
C LEU A 261 -6.83 -1.32 7.00
N PRO A 262 -6.75 -2.65 6.98
CA PRO A 262 -5.62 -3.34 6.40
C PRO A 262 -5.69 -3.23 4.87
N ALA A 263 -4.58 -2.92 4.22
CA ALA A 263 -4.49 -3.08 2.77
C ALA A 263 -4.48 -4.57 2.40
N PRO A 264 -4.86 -4.94 1.16
CA PRO A 264 -4.80 -6.32 0.72
C PRO A 264 -3.43 -6.94 0.93
N GLY A 265 -3.38 -8.14 1.52
CA GLY A 265 -2.12 -8.79 1.82
C GLY A 265 -2.22 -10.24 2.27
N LEU A 266 -1.12 -10.97 2.06
CA LEU A 266 -0.95 -12.38 2.40
C LEU A 266 -1.17 -12.65 3.89
N TRP A 267 -0.66 -11.76 4.75
CA TRP A 267 -0.57 -11.96 6.20
C TRP A 267 -1.76 -11.39 6.97
N VAL A 268 -2.59 -10.54 6.35
CA VAL A 268 -3.74 -9.87 6.98
C VAL A 268 -4.79 -10.87 7.48
N SER A 269 -4.98 -11.98 6.77
CA SER A 269 -6.00 -12.98 7.12
C SER A 269 -5.78 -13.69 8.46
N GLY A 270 -4.62 -13.50 9.10
CA GLY A 270 -4.27 -14.15 10.36
C GLY A 270 -3.94 -15.64 10.26
N TYR A 271 -3.86 -16.21 9.06
CA TYR A 271 -3.65 -17.64 8.84
C TYR A 271 -2.43 -18.22 9.57
N MET A 272 -1.33 -17.45 9.62
CA MET A 272 -0.10 -17.83 10.33
C MET A 272 -0.07 -17.40 11.80
N TYR A 273 -0.86 -16.40 12.19
CA TYR A 273 -0.68 -15.66 13.43
C TYR A 273 -1.85 -15.75 14.41
N GLY A 274 -2.80 -16.63 14.20
CA GLY A 274 -3.89 -16.82 15.15
C GLY A 274 -5.27 -17.00 14.52
N PRO A 275 -6.36 -16.59 15.19
CA PRO A 275 -7.69 -16.72 14.61
C PRO A 275 -7.79 -15.96 13.30
N LEU A 276 -8.48 -16.56 12.32
CA LEU A 276 -8.67 -15.95 11.01
C LEU A 276 -9.36 -14.57 11.16
N PHE A 277 -8.87 -13.62 10.37
CA PHE A 277 -9.51 -12.33 10.24
C PHE A 277 -10.73 -12.46 9.31
N THR A 278 -11.93 -12.30 9.87
CA THR A 278 -13.20 -12.47 9.15
C THR A 278 -14.12 -11.25 9.31
N ALA A 279 -13.60 -10.14 9.81
CA ALA A 279 -14.37 -8.94 10.02
C ALA A 279 -14.96 -8.40 8.72
N THR A 280 -16.21 -8.02 8.76
CA THR A 280 -16.96 -7.43 7.64
C THR A 280 -17.30 -5.96 7.88
N THR A 281 -17.06 -5.47 9.08
CA THR A 281 -17.28 -4.08 9.49
C THR A 281 -16.06 -3.52 10.20
N MET A 282 -15.93 -2.20 10.21
CA MET A 282 -14.86 -1.51 10.96
C MET A 282 -14.91 -1.87 12.46
N ALA A 283 -16.08 -1.95 13.06
CA ALA A 283 -16.23 -2.30 14.47
C ALA A 283 -15.72 -3.71 14.79
N GLU A 284 -16.01 -4.70 13.92
CA GLU A 284 -15.47 -6.07 14.05
C GLU A 284 -13.96 -6.10 13.83
N ALA A 285 -13.45 -5.32 12.87
CA ALA A 285 -12.02 -5.20 12.60
C ALA A 285 -11.27 -4.62 13.80
N CYS A 286 -11.78 -3.54 14.39
CA CYS A 286 -11.22 -2.95 15.61
C CYS A 286 -11.28 -3.92 16.81
N ALA A 287 -12.38 -4.65 16.99
CA ALA A 287 -12.51 -5.65 18.05
C ALA A 287 -11.51 -6.80 17.89
N TYR A 288 -11.27 -7.25 16.65
CA TYR A 288 -10.23 -8.23 16.35
C TYR A 288 -8.86 -7.71 16.78
N VAL A 289 -8.46 -6.51 16.34
CA VAL A 289 -7.17 -5.92 16.68
C VAL A 289 -7.03 -5.72 18.20
N GLN A 290 -8.06 -5.18 18.86
CA GLN A 290 -8.05 -5.00 20.31
C GLN A 290 -7.79 -6.32 21.03
N SER A 291 -8.46 -7.40 20.62
CA SER A 291 -8.26 -8.73 21.21
C SER A 291 -6.82 -9.27 21.02
N ARG A 292 -6.12 -8.84 19.96
CA ARG A 292 -4.72 -9.19 19.72
C ARG A 292 -3.79 -8.37 20.62
N PHE A 293 -4.02 -7.06 20.71
CA PHE A 293 -3.24 -6.19 21.58
C PHE A 293 -3.40 -6.55 23.05
N ASP A 294 -4.61 -6.93 23.50
CA ASP A 294 -4.87 -7.34 24.89
C ASP A 294 -4.07 -8.59 25.32
N ILE A 295 -3.65 -9.42 24.39
CA ILE A 295 -2.79 -10.58 24.64
C ILE A 295 -1.35 -10.38 24.15
N ASN A 296 -0.96 -9.15 23.83
CA ASN A 296 0.35 -8.79 23.30
C ASN A 296 0.73 -9.63 22.07
N TYR A 297 -0.15 -9.68 21.08
CA TYR A 297 0.06 -10.42 19.85
C TYR A 297 -0.09 -9.55 18.61
N MET A 298 0.63 -9.89 17.54
CA MET A 298 0.72 -9.06 16.34
C MET A 298 -0.52 -9.08 15.46
N ILE A 299 -0.67 -8.00 14.72
CA ILE A 299 -1.51 -7.86 13.55
C ILE A 299 -0.63 -7.46 12.36
N SER A 300 -1.04 -7.77 11.14
CA SER A 300 -0.42 -7.28 9.91
C SER A 300 -1.25 -6.16 9.32
N LEU A 301 -0.61 -5.09 8.86
CA LEU A 301 -1.29 -3.97 8.21
C LEU A 301 -1.51 -4.21 6.70
N GLY A 302 -0.91 -5.27 6.14
CA GLY A 302 -0.97 -5.58 4.71
C GLY A 302 -0.08 -4.67 3.88
N ALA A 303 -0.33 -4.62 2.58
CA ALA A 303 0.45 -3.83 1.63
C ALA A 303 0.46 -2.33 1.98
N TRP A 304 1.14 -1.53 1.14
CA TRP A 304 1.27 -0.10 1.37
C TRP A 304 -0.08 0.58 1.65
N GLY A 305 -0.07 1.41 2.66
CA GLY A 305 -1.21 2.24 3.03
C GLY A 305 -2.13 1.63 4.07
N GLY A 306 -2.12 0.31 4.28
CA GLY A 306 -2.88 -0.31 5.35
C GLY A 306 -2.45 0.22 6.72
N TYR A 307 -3.41 0.44 7.64
CA TYR A 307 -3.13 1.14 8.89
C TYR A 307 -3.99 0.68 10.07
N VAL A 308 -3.50 1.03 11.25
CA VAL A 308 -4.23 0.95 12.53
C VAL A 308 -4.18 2.29 13.24
N VAL A 309 -5.28 2.67 13.90
CA VAL A 309 -5.38 3.84 14.79
C VAL A 309 -5.75 3.37 16.19
N ALA A 310 -4.94 3.75 17.16
CA ALA A 310 -5.16 3.43 18.57
C ALA A 310 -4.93 4.65 19.48
N GLY A 311 -5.49 4.64 20.69
CA GLY A 311 -5.38 5.74 21.63
C GLY A 311 -5.19 5.29 23.07
N PHE A 312 -4.73 6.23 23.88
CA PHE A 312 -4.42 6.07 25.29
C PHE A 312 -5.57 6.57 26.18
N ASP A 313 -5.59 6.12 27.44
CA ASP A 313 -6.51 6.62 28.45
C ASP A 313 -6.06 7.96 29.07
N HIS A 314 -4.89 8.44 28.69
CA HIS A 314 -4.25 9.69 29.08
C HIS A 314 -3.53 10.31 27.88
N SER A 315 -3.04 11.54 28.02
CA SER A 315 -2.19 12.18 27.02
C SER A 315 -0.72 11.82 27.26
N VAL A 316 -0.02 11.36 26.23
CA VAL A 316 1.40 11.05 26.28
C VAL A 316 2.20 12.33 26.11
N ASP A 317 3.01 12.70 27.09
CA ASP A 317 3.78 13.93 27.10
C ASP A 317 4.93 13.93 26.09
N ASN A 318 5.20 15.08 25.48
CA ASN A 318 6.43 15.33 24.74
C ASN A 318 7.54 15.80 25.68
N SER A 319 8.52 14.96 25.93
CA SER A 319 9.67 15.27 26.80
C SER A 319 10.66 16.29 26.23
N GLY A 320 10.41 16.78 24.99
CA GLY A 320 11.28 17.77 24.33
C GLY A 320 12.58 17.20 23.76
N GLY A 321 12.62 15.92 23.43
CA GLY A 321 13.77 15.28 22.79
C GLY A 321 14.18 13.93 23.37
N GLY A 322 13.56 13.50 24.46
CA GLY A 322 13.62 12.12 24.97
C GLY A 322 12.80 11.16 24.12
N VAL A 323 12.79 9.89 24.47
CA VAL A 323 11.87 8.88 23.93
C VAL A 323 10.54 9.05 24.65
N ASP A 324 9.45 9.17 23.89
CA ASP A 324 8.12 9.41 24.41
C ASP A 324 7.17 8.25 24.10
N LEU A 325 7.37 7.59 22.92
CA LEU A 325 6.51 6.53 22.42
C LEU A 325 7.35 5.32 22.02
N ALA A 326 6.87 4.12 22.27
CA ALA A 326 7.49 2.87 21.83
C ALA A 326 6.48 1.99 21.09
N ILE A 327 6.89 1.40 19.97
CA ILE A 327 6.05 0.53 19.14
C ILE A 327 6.79 -0.79 18.94
N ARG A 328 6.12 -1.89 19.26
CA ARG A 328 6.63 -3.23 19.04
C ARG A 328 6.09 -3.80 17.73
N GLY A 329 7.00 -4.24 16.87
CA GLY A 329 6.75 -5.04 15.67
C GLY A 329 7.50 -6.38 15.77
N ASN A 330 7.82 -6.97 14.60
CA ASN A 330 8.64 -8.17 14.51
C ASN A 330 9.87 -8.01 13.58
N PRO A 331 10.52 -6.83 13.54
CA PRO A 331 11.55 -6.56 12.55
C PRO A 331 12.82 -7.37 12.78
N TYR A 332 13.47 -7.74 11.68
CA TYR A 332 14.82 -8.31 11.68
C TYR A 332 15.78 -7.40 10.92
N SER A 333 17.07 -7.48 11.22
CA SER A 333 18.09 -6.66 10.57
C SER A 333 18.23 -6.88 9.05
N TYR A 334 17.67 -7.96 8.54
CA TYR A 334 17.63 -8.31 7.11
C TYR A 334 16.20 -8.34 6.54
N GLN A 335 15.21 -8.16 7.38
CA GLN A 335 13.80 -8.09 7.01
C GLN A 335 13.08 -7.12 7.94
N SER A 336 13.07 -5.87 7.53
CA SER A 336 12.33 -4.78 8.17
C SER A 336 11.24 -4.31 7.22
N GLU A 337 10.06 -4.07 7.79
CA GLU A 337 8.86 -3.72 7.02
C GLU A 337 8.31 -2.38 7.51
N PRO A 338 9.04 -1.27 7.23
CA PRO A 338 8.88 -0.01 7.93
C PRO A 338 7.50 0.62 7.76
N GLY A 339 6.87 0.91 8.89
CA GLY A 339 5.62 1.65 9.01
C GLY A 339 5.86 3.12 9.36
N VAL A 340 5.20 4.02 8.63
CA VAL A 340 5.16 5.45 8.95
C VAL A 340 4.23 5.66 10.15
N VAL A 341 4.64 6.50 11.09
CA VAL A 341 3.89 6.79 12.31
C VAL A 341 3.34 8.21 12.28
N TRP A 342 2.07 8.33 12.58
CA TRP A 342 1.36 9.59 12.70
C TRP A 342 0.80 9.73 14.11
N VAL A 343 0.71 10.95 14.61
CA VAL A 343 0.18 11.23 15.93
C VAL A 343 -0.84 12.36 15.87
N ALA A 344 -1.80 12.34 16.79
CA ALA A 344 -2.81 13.40 16.91
C ALA A 344 -3.12 13.69 18.38
N GLN A 345 -3.62 14.89 18.62
CA GLN A 345 -4.21 15.32 19.89
C GLN A 345 -5.74 15.21 19.77
N ASP A 346 -6.42 14.98 20.88
CA ASP A 346 -7.87 15.17 20.98
C ASP A 346 -8.14 16.67 21.10
N GLU A 347 -8.28 17.34 19.92
CA GLU A 347 -8.38 18.80 19.86
C GLU A 347 -9.78 19.32 20.18
N ASN A 348 -10.81 18.49 20.04
CA ASN A 348 -12.21 18.83 20.32
C ASN A 348 -12.76 18.24 21.62
N GLY A 349 -12.02 17.33 22.27
CA GLY A 349 -12.37 16.71 23.56
C GLY A 349 -13.46 15.63 23.45
N ASP A 350 -13.71 15.05 22.27
CA ASP A 350 -14.72 14.02 22.08
C ASP A 350 -14.18 12.59 22.26
N GLY A 351 -12.86 12.44 22.37
CA GLY A 351 -12.18 11.16 22.56
C GLY A 351 -12.13 10.30 21.32
N GLU A 352 -12.35 10.86 20.13
CA GLU A 352 -12.27 10.19 18.84
C GLU A 352 -11.12 10.78 17.98
N PRO A 353 -10.43 9.98 17.14
CA PRO A 353 -9.24 10.41 16.39
C PRO A 353 -9.60 11.16 15.08
N ASN A 354 -10.51 12.11 15.18
CA ASN A 354 -11.04 12.89 14.05
C ASN A 354 -10.40 14.27 13.90
N ASP A 355 -9.24 14.43 14.50
CA ASP A 355 -8.48 15.67 14.64
C ASP A 355 -7.32 15.76 13.63
N THR A 356 -6.43 16.76 13.83
CA THR A 356 -5.28 16.99 12.96
C THR A 356 -4.18 15.96 13.21
N TRP A 357 -3.76 15.27 12.15
CA TRP A 357 -2.66 14.30 12.18
C TRP A 357 -1.33 14.90 11.79
N TYR A 358 -0.26 14.50 12.51
CA TYR A 358 1.12 14.93 12.30
C TYR A 358 2.02 13.71 12.08
N GLU A 359 2.77 13.69 10.98
CA GLU A 359 3.75 12.63 10.72
C GLU A 359 4.95 12.76 11.64
N LEU A 360 5.38 11.68 12.27
CA LEU A 360 6.68 11.63 12.95
C LEU A 360 7.77 11.41 11.91
N ALA A 361 8.62 12.43 11.73
CA ALA A 361 9.74 12.33 10.79
C ALA A 361 10.69 11.20 11.18
N GLY A 362 11.04 10.36 10.20
CA GLY A 362 12.09 9.36 10.28
C GLY A 362 13.33 9.77 9.48
N SER A 363 14.32 8.85 9.36
CA SER A 363 15.58 9.11 8.66
C SER A 363 15.43 9.47 7.19
N GLU A 364 14.34 9.04 6.56
CA GLU A 364 14.06 9.27 5.14
C GLU A 364 13.11 10.46 4.91
N TYR A 365 12.72 11.18 5.96
CA TYR A 365 11.73 12.27 5.85
C TYR A 365 12.16 13.34 4.83
N ASP A 366 13.42 13.73 4.81
CA ASP A 366 13.95 14.73 3.88
C ASP A 366 14.57 14.10 2.61
N SER A 367 14.38 12.79 2.40
CA SER A 367 14.89 12.10 1.21
C SER A 367 14.13 12.52 -0.04
N ALA A 368 14.85 12.75 -1.14
CA ALA A 368 14.22 13.02 -2.45
C ALA A 368 13.45 11.83 -3.02
N GLU A 369 13.63 10.64 -2.45
CA GLU A 369 12.98 9.40 -2.87
C GLU A 369 11.70 9.09 -2.06
N THR A 370 11.48 9.82 -0.97
CA THR A 370 10.22 9.78 -0.22
C THR A 370 9.13 10.52 -0.99
N ILE A 371 8.01 9.87 -1.19
CA ILE A 371 6.89 10.43 -1.96
C ILE A 371 5.77 10.80 -0.99
N TYR A 372 5.61 12.08 -0.78
CA TYR A 372 4.46 12.65 -0.08
C TYR A 372 3.25 12.73 -0.99
N ASP A 373 2.07 12.83 -0.39
CA ASP A 373 0.82 12.89 -1.14
C ASP A 373 0.67 11.74 -2.13
N TYR A 374 1.03 10.54 -1.67
CA TYR A 374 0.88 9.32 -2.43
C TYR A 374 -0.46 8.67 -2.13
N SER A 375 -1.13 8.15 -3.14
CA SER A 375 -2.34 7.36 -2.96
C SER A 375 -2.31 6.12 -3.84
N VAL A 376 -2.89 5.03 -3.32
CA VAL A 376 -3.05 3.76 -4.02
C VAL A 376 -4.50 3.31 -3.87
N THR A 377 -5.10 2.93 -4.98
CA THR A 377 -6.41 2.28 -5.02
C THR A 377 -6.23 0.80 -5.29
N TYR A 378 -6.72 -0.04 -4.39
CA TYR A 378 -6.80 -1.49 -4.55
C TYR A 378 -8.21 -1.87 -5.01
N TYR A 379 -8.28 -2.78 -5.98
CA TYR A 379 -9.54 -3.18 -6.60
C TYR A 379 -9.91 -4.59 -6.17
N GLN A 380 -11.17 -4.75 -5.76
CA GLN A 380 -11.69 -6.03 -5.32
C GLN A 380 -11.72 -7.04 -6.47
N PRO A 381 -11.08 -8.21 -6.32
CA PRO A 381 -11.14 -9.25 -7.34
C PRO A 381 -12.55 -9.79 -7.52
N THR A 382 -12.93 -10.06 -8.75
CA THR A 382 -14.24 -10.65 -9.09
C THR A 382 -14.28 -12.17 -8.94
N ARG A 383 -13.14 -12.81 -8.66
CA ARG A 383 -12.99 -14.26 -8.51
C ARG A 383 -12.20 -14.62 -7.27
N ALA A 384 -12.52 -15.77 -6.70
CA ALA A 384 -11.70 -16.35 -5.64
C ALA A 384 -10.26 -16.59 -6.09
N GLN A 385 -9.32 -16.33 -5.19
CA GLN A 385 -7.89 -16.55 -5.35
C GLN A 385 -7.23 -15.78 -6.51
N ALA A 386 -7.90 -14.77 -7.07
CA ALA A 386 -7.28 -13.87 -8.02
C ALA A 386 -6.40 -12.84 -7.32
N ALA A 387 -5.38 -12.36 -8.02
CA ALA A 387 -4.54 -11.27 -7.55
C ALA A 387 -5.35 -9.99 -7.35
N VAL A 388 -5.00 -9.21 -6.31
CA VAL A 388 -5.59 -7.88 -6.10
C VAL A 388 -4.81 -6.88 -6.91
N VAL A 389 -5.45 -6.28 -7.90
CA VAL A 389 -4.84 -5.23 -8.74
C VAL A 389 -4.84 -3.91 -7.98
N TRP A 390 -3.81 -3.10 -8.18
CA TRP A 390 -3.73 -1.74 -7.65
C TRP A 390 -3.25 -0.72 -8.69
N ARG A 391 -3.64 0.53 -8.48
CA ARG A 391 -3.16 1.70 -9.24
C ARG A 391 -2.82 2.83 -8.28
N ASP A 392 -1.84 3.65 -8.64
CA ASP A 392 -1.44 4.80 -7.85
C ASP A 392 -1.67 6.14 -8.57
N ASN A 393 -1.60 7.23 -7.82
CA ASN A 393 -1.76 8.59 -8.36
C ASN A 393 -0.53 9.11 -9.13
N ARG A 394 0.47 8.26 -9.38
CA ARG A 394 1.66 8.58 -10.17
C ARG A 394 1.67 7.85 -11.52
N GLY A 395 0.60 7.10 -11.84
CA GLY A 395 0.47 6.31 -13.05
C GLY A 395 1.11 4.92 -12.94
N GLY A 396 1.52 4.52 -11.73
CA GLY A 396 2.00 3.18 -11.44
C GLY A 396 0.86 2.19 -11.20
N GLY A 397 1.18 0.90 -11.26
CA GLY A 397 0.24 -0.16 -10.96
C GLY A 397 0.92 -1.51 -10.84
N GLY A 398 0.20 -2.47 -10.29
CA GLY A 398 0.69 -3.83 -10.08
C GLY A 398 -0.35 -4.73 -9.44
N THR A 399 0.13 -5.83 -8.86
CA THR A 399 -0.71 -6.85 -8.21
C THR A 399 -0.16 -7.24 -6.85
N ILE A 400 -1.06 -7.54 -5.92
CA ILE A 400 -0.80 -8.37 -4.74
C ILE A 400 -1.21 -9.79 -5.15
N ASP A 401 -0.21 -10.64 -5.38
CA ASP A 401 -0.45 -11.98 -5.92
C ASP A 401 -0.99 -12.92 -4.84
N HIS A 402 -1.95 -13.76 -5.24
CA HIS A 402 -2.46 -14.79 -4.36
C HIS A 402 -1.46 -15.96 -4.24
N ASN A 403 -1.19 -16.43 -3.02
CA ASN A 403 -0.32 -17.56 -2.74
C ASN A 403 -1.03 -18.57 -1.84
N ALA A 404 -1.76 -19.48 -2.46
CA ALA A 404 -2.57 -20.48 -1.75
C ALA A 404 -1.74 -21.46 -0.87
N TYR A 405 -0.43 -21.56 -1.06
CA TYR A 405 0.44 -22.37 -0.21
C TYR A 405 0.58 -21.78 1.19
N TRP A 406 0.77 -20.45 1.28
CA TRP A 406 0.91 -19.74 2.55
C TRP A 406 -0.42 -19.31 3.14
N ASN A 407 -1.36 -18.93 2.28
CA ASN A 407 -2.67 -18.44 2.71
C ASN A 407 -3.75 -18.85 1.69
N PRO A 408 -4.53 -19.91 1.98
CA PRO A 408 -5.55 -20.45 1.08
C PRO A 408 -6.88 -19.69 1.14
N SER A 409 -6.96 -18.52 1.80
CA SER A 409 -8.21 -17.73 1.83
C SER A 409 -8.66 -17.36 0.41
N ASP A 410 -9.95 -17.18 0.23
CA ASP A 410 -10.51 -16.90 -1.10
C ASP A 410 -10.12 -15.52 -1.66
N SER A 411 -9.75 -14.56 -0.80
CA SER A 411 -9.36 -13.23 -1.22
C SER A 411 -8.41 -12.58 -0.22
N TYR A 412 -7.45 -11.78 -0.73
CA TYR A 412 -6.64 -10.88 0.08
C TYR A 412 -7.24 -9.48 0.20
N TYR A 413 -8.28 -9.18 -0.56
CA TYR A 413 -9.11 -8.01 -0.36
C TYR A 413 -10.09 -8.31 0.78
N GLN A 414 -9.89 -7.67 1.92
CA GLN A 414 -10.59 -8.02 3.16
C GLN A 414 -12.07 -7.58 3.11
N PRO A 415 -12.99 -8.37 3.69
CA PRO A 415 -14.42 -8.06 3.64
C PRO A 415 -14.84 -6.77 4.35
N CYS A 416 -14.01 -6.23 5.26
CA CYS A 416 -14.26 -4.95 5.93
C CYS A 416 -13.89 -3.73 5.07
N LEU A 417 -13.21 -3.93 3.94
CA LEU A 417 -12.92 -2.85 3.00
C LEU A 417 -14.18 -2.48 2.21
N PRO A 418 -14.27 -1.25 1.69
CA PRO A 418 -15.34 -0.84 0.79
C PRO A 418 -15.50 -1.81 -0.40
N GLU A 419 -16.74 -2.05 -0.81
CA GLU A 419 -17.03 -2.89 -1.97
C GLU A 419 -16.48 -2.25 -3.26
N GLY A 420 -15.87 -3.06 -4.11
CA GLY A 420 -15.32 -2.68 -5.40
C GLY A 420 -13.89 -2.13 -5.32
N GLU A 421 -13.64 -1.11 -4.56
CA GLU A 421 -12.31 -0.50 -4.45
C GLU A 421 -12.08 0.19 -3.11
N CYS A 422 -10.81 0.31 -2.72
CA CYS A 422 -10.40 1.04 -1.53
C CYS A 422 -9.13 1.85 -1.81
N THR A 423 -9.18 3.15 -1.54
CA THR A 423 -8.04 4.05 -1.72
C THR A 423 -7.39 4.39 -0.39
N PHE A 424 -6.08 4.27 -0.33
CA PHE A 424 -5.25 4.66 0.80
C PHE A 424 -4.43 5.90 0.44
N TYR A 425 -4.17 6.74 1.43
CA TYR A 425 -3.44 8.01 1.32
C TYR A 425 -2.33 8.07 2.35
N GLY A 426 -1.18 8.64 2.01
CA GLY A 426 -0.08 8.78 2.97
C GLY A 426 1.26 9.11 2.34
N THR A 427 2.33 8.76 3.07
CA THR A 427 3.73 8.88 2.66
C THR A 427 4.26 7.54 2.20
N ARG A 428 4.89 7.50 1.02
CA ARG A 428 5.55 6.31 0.49
C ARG A 428 7.05 6.43 0.63
N LEU A 429 7.63 5.46 1.31
CA LEU A 429 9.08 5.28 1.42
C LEU A 429 9.63 4.49 0.21
N LEU A 430 10.90 4.69 -0.11
CA LEU A 430 11.59 3.91 -1.14
C LEU A 430 11.62 2.42 -0.73
N ASP A 431 11.26 1.52 -1.64
CA ASP A 431 11.54 0.09 -1.46
C ASP A 431 13.05 -0.16 -1.65
N ARG A 432 13.71 -0.61 -0.59
CA ARG A 432 15.16 -0.92 -0.57
C ARG A 432 15.44 -2.42 -0.65
N SER A 433 14.42 -3.23 -0.90
CA SER A 433 14.56 -4.68 -1.00
C SER A 433 15.48 -5.09 -2.15
N TYR A 434 16.26 -6.15 -1.93
CA TYR A 434 17.11 -6.74 -2.95
C TYR A 434 17.25 -8.25 -2.73
N ILE A 435 17.70 -8.97 -3.75
CA ILE A 435 18.02 -10.38 -3.66
C ILE A 435 19.53 -10.52 -3.42
N ASP A 436 19.91 -11.16 -2.32
CA ASP A 436 21.31 -11.39 -1.97
C ASP A 436 21.96 -12.52 -2.82
N ALA A 437 23.26 -12.75 -2.58
CA ALA A 437 24.02 -13.79 -3.31
C ALA A 437 23.52 -15.22 -3.05
N SER A 438 22.76 -15.45 -1.98
CA SER A 438 22.16 -16.75 -1.66
C SER A 438 20.77 -16.96 -2.29
N GLY A 439 20.23 -15.90 -2.97
CA GLY A 439 18.90 -15.90 -3.55
C GLY A 439 17.78 -15.55 -2.55
N GLN A 440 18.14 -15.05 -1.36
CA GLN A 440 17.16 -14.59 -0.36
C GLN A 440 16.82 -13.13 -0.58
N THR A 441 15.55 -12.79 -0.40
CA THR A 441 15.13 -11.38 -0.36
C THR A 441 15.57 -10.77 0.96
N VAL A 442 16.24 -9.63 0.87
CA VAL A 442 16.65 -8.79 2.01
C VAL A 442 15.90 -7.47 1.94
N VAL A 443 15.26 -7.09 3.02
CA VAL A 443 14.65 -5.76 3.21
C VAL A 443 15.42 -5.07 4.35
N PRO A 444 16.41 -4.23 4.02
CA PRO A 444 17.26 -3.61 5.02
C PRO A 444 16.49 -2.52 5.78
N PRO A 445 16.77 -2.34 7.10
CA PRO A 445 16.13 -1.31 7.89
C PRO A 445 16.55 0.10 7.44
N TYR A 446 15.67 1.07 7.67
CA TYR A 446 16.04 2.48 7.76
C TYR A 446 16.73 2.76 9.10
N ASP A 447 17.39 3.91 9.23
CA ASP A 447 18.19 4.18 10.42
C ASP A 447 17.35 4.43 11.68
N TRP A 448 16.26 5.22 11.57
CA TRP A 448 15.36 5.55 12.70
C TRP A 448 14.01 6.10 12.23
N GLY A 449 13.03 6.08 13.15
CA GLY A 449 11.75 6.80 13.03
C GLY A 449 10.63 6.03 12.34
N TYR A 450 10.74 4.70 12.23
CA TYR A 450 9.71 3.85 11.62
C TYR A 450 9.33 2.70 12.55
N ALA A 451 8.05 2.34 12.56
CA ALA A 451 7.58 1.13 13.21
C ALA A 451 8.03 -0.11 12.41
N ASP A 452 8.10 -1.25 13.05
CA ASP A 452 8.49 -2.54 12.46
C ASP A 452 9.82 -2.48 11.67
N ASN A 453 10.79 -1.77 12.24
CA ASN A 453 12.05 -1.45 11.63
C ASN A 453 13.22 -1.67 12.61
N ALA A 454 14.14 -2.59 12.29
CA ALA A 454 15.32 -2.86 13.11
C ALA A 454 16.41 -1.78 12.91
N GLY A 455 16.04 -0.50 13.05
CA GLY A 455 16.91 0.65 12.87
C GLY A 455 18.07 0.68 13.88
N LYS A 456 19.22 1.23 13.48
CA LYS A 456 20.41 1.23 14.34
C LYS A 456 20.33 2.22 15.49
N SER A 457 19.56 3.30 15.30
CA SER A 457 19.54 4.45 16.21
C SER A 457 18.36 4.48 17.16
N ASP A 458 17.31 3.66 16.92
CA ASP A 458 16.05 3.70 17.66
C ASP A 458 15.40 2.35 17.94
N TYR A 459 16.01 1.24 17.56
CA TYR A 459 15.52 -0.09 17.90
C TYR A 459 16.36 -0.69 19.05
N ASP A 460 15.72 -0.99 20.18
CA ASP A 460 16.38 -1.51 21.37
C ASP A 460 16.45 -3.03 21.45
N GLY A 461 15.97 -3.74 20.41
CA GLY A 461 15.86 -5.20 20.32
C GLY A 461 14.45 -5.71 20.64
N GLN A 462 13.56 -4.83 21.07
CA GLN A 462 12.15 -5.13 21.35
C GLN A 462 11.19 -4.10 20.76
N PHE A 463 11.52 -2.80 20.91
CA PHE A 463 10.71 -1.67 20.49
C PHE A 463 11.43 -0.77 19.51
N CYS A 464 10.70 -0.23 18.55
CA CYS A 464 11.07 0.97 17.82
C CYS A 464 10.69 2.19 18.67
N LEU A 465 11.65 3.10 18.89
CA LEU A 465 11.55 4.20 19.86
C LEU A 465 11.32 5.54 19.14
N PHE A 466 10.32 6.29 19.57
CA PHE A 466 9.92 7.53 18.91
C PHE A 466 10.02 8.73 19.86
N ARG A 467 10.26 9.91 19.24
CA ARG A 467 10.27 11.21 19.91
C ARG A 467 9.18 12.08 19.32
N LEU A 468 8.27 12.58 20.14
CA LEU A 468 7.17 13.45 19.69
C LEU A 468 7.67 14.79 19.15
N SER A 469 8.88 15.21 19.51
CA SER A 469 9.56 16.38 18.92
C SER A 469 9.87 16.22 17.42
N ASN A 470 9.77 15.00 16.88
CA ASN A 470 9.88 14.73 15.44
C ASN A 470 8.57 14.96 14.66
N ALA A 471 7.47 15.31 15.32
CA ALA A 471 6.21 15.61 14.67
C ALA A 471 6.36 16.78 13.67
N ARG A 472 5.80 16.62 12.48
CA ARG A 472 5.86 17.61 11.39
C ARG A 472 4.47 18.04 10.97
N THR A 473 4.34 19.33 10.71
CA THR A 473 3.18 19.89 10.02
C THR A 473 3.20 19.48 8.55
N PHE A 474 2.08 19.63 7.85
CA PHE A 474 1.97 19.28 6.42
C PHE A 474 2.98 20.00 5.52
N ASP A 475 3.57 21.10 5.95
CA ASP A 475 4.59 21.88 5.23
C ASP A 475 6.03 21.62 5.77
N GLY A 476 6.21 20.52 6.53
CA GLY A 476 7.51 20.01 6.97
C GLY A 476 8.12 20.74 8.17
N ARG A 477 7.44 21.75 8.74
CA ARG A 477 7.92 22.44 9.94
C ARG A 477 7.69 21.58 11.19
N PRO A 478 8.47 21.75 12.27
CA PRO A 478 8.14 21.17 13.58
C PRO A 478 6.72 21.53 14.00
N ALA A 479 5.95 20.53 14.44
CA ALA A 479 4.58 20.75 14.92
C ALA A 479 4.56 21.29 16.37
N ASP A 480 5.65 21.09 17.11
CA ASP A 480 5.80 21.56 18.51
C ASP A 480 4.63 21.14 19.41
N LEU A 481 4.19 19.87 19.24
CA LEU A 481 3.12 19.29 20.07
C LEU A 481 3.61 19.13 21.51
N LYS A 482 2.76 19.43 22.49
CA LYS A 482 3.07 19.22 23.90
C LYS A 482 2.79 17.79 24.36
N TYR A 483 1.84 17.12 23.72
CA TYR A 483 1.39 15.77 24.03
C TYR A 483 0.69 15.18 22.80
N ILE A 484 0.33 13.91 22.88
CA ILE A 484 -0.54 13.21 21.92
C ILE A 484 -1.56 12.35 22.66
N ASP A 485 -2.67 12.04 22.01
CA ASP A 485 -3.71 11.14 22.51
C ASP A 485 -3.88 9.91 21.62
N PHE A 486 -3.57 10.05 20.32
CA PHE A 486 -3.78 9.02 19.31
C PHE A 486 -2.51 8.75 18.48
N VAL A 487 -2.38 7.50 18.06
CA VAL A 487 -1.29 7.03 17.18
C VAL A 487 -1.88 6.29 16.00
N LYS A 488 -1.42 6.60 14.80
CA LYS A 488 -1.68 5.85 13.57
C LYS A 488 -0.38 5.27 13.04
N ILE A 489 -0.39 3.99 12.70
CA ILE A 489 0.74 3.30 12.07
C ILE A 489 0.27 2.80 10.71
N GLN A 490 1.04 3.09 9.66
CA GLN A 490 0.70 2.78 8.28
C GLN A 490 1.89 2.13 7.58
N THR A 491 1.66 1.01 6.85
CA THR A 491 2.71 0.41 6.02
C THR A 491 3.29 1.43 5.05
N GLY A 492 4.60 1.67 5.13
CA GLY A 492 5.28 2.76 4.42
C GLY A 492 5.90 2.37 3.06
N GLN A 493 6.18 1.09 2.81
CA GLN A 493 6.80 0.63 1.57
C GLN A 493 5.81 -0.07 0.64
N MET A 494 5.99 0.16 -0.68
CA MET A 494 5.34 -0.61 -1.74
C MET A 494 6.31 -1.70 -2.23
N GLY A 495 6.64 -2.64 -1.34
CA GLY A 495 7.56 -3.73 -1.63
C GLY A 495 6.83 -5.00 -2.06
N LYS A 496 7.50 -5.80 -2.91
CA LYS A 496 7.04 -7.13 -3.30
C LYS A 496 8.21 -8.10 -3.31
N THR A 497 8.10 -9.16 -2.52
CA THR A 497 9.10 -10.23 -2.50
C THR A 497 8.54 -11.49 -3.19
N ALA A 498 9.41 -12.25 -3.85
CA ALA A 498 8.98 -13.44 -4.58
C ALA A 498 8.45 -14.57 -3.66
N LEU A 499 8.90 -14.60 -2.40
CA LEU A 499 8.57 -15.66 -1.44
C LEU A 499 7.48 -15.23 -0.45
N LEU A 500 7.56 -13.99 0.05
CA LEU A 500 6.73 -13.52 1.16
C LEU A 500 5.57 -12.63 0.72
N GLY A 501 5.42 -12.38 -0.59
CA GLY A 501 4.38 -11.51 -1.12
C GLY A 501 4.72 -10.03 -0.95
N GLU A 502 3.78 -9.23 -0.49
CA GLU A 502 3.95 -7.81 -0.21
C GLU A 502 4.81 -7.56 1.04
N THR A 503 5.39 -6.36 1.13
CA THR A 503 5.96 -5.83 2.37
C THR A 503 4.80 -5.30 3.21
N SER A 504 4.64 -5.83 4.42
CA SER A 504 3.58 -5.42 5.34
C SER A 504 4.14 -5.16 6.74
N SER A 505 3.78 -4.04 7.34
CA SER A 505 4.21 -3.75 8.72
C SER A 505 3.37 -4.54 9.72
N GLU A 506 4.02 -5.14 10.72
CA GLU A 506 3.39 -5.80 11.83
C GLU A 506 3.41 -4.92 13.08
N VAL A 507 2.31 -4.93 13.82
CA VAL A 507 2.16 -4.19 15.08
C VAL A 507 1.67 -5.12 16.19
N HIS A 508 2.41 -5.15 17.31
CA HIS A 508 2.01 -5.91 18.51
C HIS A 508 1.48 -4.98 19.59
N HIS A 509 2.16 -3.84 19.80
CA HIS A 509 1.98 -3.05 21.01
C HIS A 509 2.39 -1.61 20.75
N ILE A 510 1.64 -0.67 21.31
CA ILE A 510 1.89 0.77 21.24
C ILE A 510 1.88 1.28 22.69
N VAL A 511 2.98 1.88 23.13
CA VAL A 511 3.23 2.14 24.56
C VAL A 511 3.68 3.58 24.78
N ASP A 512 3.13 4.25 25.78
CA ASP A 512 3.74 5.43 26.40
C ASP A 512 5.04 5.00 27.07
N TYR A 513 6.16 5.48 26.53
CA TYR A 513 7.49 5.10 27.02
C TYR A 513 7.77 5.59 28.45
N HIS A 514 7.12 6.66 28.89
CA HIS A 514 7.25 7.17 30.26
C HIS A 514 6.65 6.23 31.32
N LEU A 515 5.77 5.33 30.89
CA LEU A 515 5.10 4.35 31.74
C LEU A 515 5.54 2.91 31.45
N ILE A 516 6.60 2.70 30.67
CA ILE A 516 6.98 1.37 30.15
C ILE A 516 7.28 0.35 31.26
N ASP A 517 7.77 0.81 32.41
CA ASP A 517 8.03 -0.05 33.58
C ASP A 517 6.74 -0.70 34.14
N ARG A 518 5.56 -0.15 33.80
CA ARG A 518 4.26 -0.69 34.20
C ARG A 518 3.78 -1.84 33.30
N GLU A 519 4.39 -2.02 32.13
CA GLU A 519 4.07 -3.12 31.20
C GLU A 519 4.68 -4.46 31.61
N THR A 520 5.66 -4.46 32.52
CA THR A 520 6.42 -5.65 32.94
C THR A 520 5.81 -6.34 34.16
N GLU A 521 4.72 -5.83 34.72
CA GLU A 521 3.93 -6.44 35.79
C GLU A 521 2.64 -7.09 35.23
#